data_fa6f7398c16cb3be64f6e1c71a15bfb1
#
_entry.id   fa6f7398c16cb3be64f6e1c71a15bfb1
#
_cell.length_a   1.000
_cell.length_b   1.000
_cell.length_c   1.000
_cell.angle_alpha   90.00
_cell.angle_beta   90.00
_cell.angle_gamma   90.00
#
_symmetry.space_group_name_H-M   'P 1'
#
loop_
_entity.id
_entity.type
_entity.pdbx_description
1 polymer ?
#
loop_
_entity_poly.entity_id
_entity_poly.type
_entity_poly.pdbx_seq_one_letter_code
_entity_poly.pdbx_strand_id
1 'polypeptide(L)'
;ITHQGNIYTKEVSKYEGLDSLQIDIENKLLQLSNIVFPGESEDCNDLYGENGLMNTMNINKNVYSYKDDKYGEFFHRDLIGDYSAKIKDILDTIDNSDGIVFIYSNWIKSGLVPLVLSLEQNGYTNVSGKEILKNSKKQNKISYEGKFIDEYEDKKDFIPANYLVISGSDLKSNNLEEELKILTSDENQNGQKIKVVVGSSVAA
;
A
#
# COMPACT_ATOMS: atom_id res chain seq x y z
N ILE A 1 -1.42 -18.80 -12.18
CA ILE A 1 -0.39 -18.43 -11.20
C ILE A 1 -0.10 -16.94 -11.41
N THR A 2 -0.09 -16.14 -10.34
CA THR A 2 0.18 -14.70 -10.39
C THR A 2 1.64 -14.41 -10.74
N HIS A 3 1.94 -13.18 -11.20
CA HIS A 3 3.32 -12.73 -11.42
C HIS A 3 4.15 -12.87 -10.13
N GLN A 4 3.63 -12.39 -8.99
CA GLN A 4 4.27 -12.55 -7.69
C GLN A 4 4.53 -14.03 -7.36
N GLY A 5 3.54 -14.89 -7.50
CA GLY A 5 3.66 -16.32 -7.20
C GLY A 5 4.75 -17.01 -8.02
N ASN A 6 4.86 -16.70 -9.31
CA ASN A 6 5.90 -17.23 -10.18
C ASN A 6 7.31 -16.85 -9.71
N ILE A 7 7.54 -15.56 -9.45
CA ILE A 7 8.85 -15.05 -9.03
C ILE A 7 9.21 -15.59 -7.64
N TYR A 8 8.27 -15.57 -6.70
CA TYR A 8 8.49 -16.07 -5.35
C TYR A 8 8.86 -17.55 -5.34
N THR A 9 8.09 -18.40 -6.04
CA THR A 9 8.36 -19.84 -6.12
C THR A 9 9.71 -20.14 -6.77
N LYS A 10 10.03 -19.45 -7.87
CA LYS A 10 11.35 -19.57 -8.53
C LYS A 10 12.49 -19.19 -7.59
N GLU A 11 12.32 -18.17 -6.77
CA GLU A 11 13.35 -17.75 -5.83
C GLU A 11 13.49 -18.72 -4.66
N VAL A 12 12.39 -19.17 -4.05
CA VAL A 12 12.41 -20.15 -2.95
C VAL A 12 13.07 -21.45 -3.37
N SER A 13 12.80 -21.94 -4.58
CA SER A 13 13.37 -23.22 -5.06
C SER A 13 14.90 -23.22 -5.13
N LYS A 14 15.56 -22.07 -5.19
CA LYS A 14 17.03 -21.98 -5.13
C LYS A 14 17.60 -22.37 -3.76
N TYR A 15 16.79 -22.37 -2.73
CA TYR A 15 17.19 -22.59 -1.34
C TYR A 15 16.62 -23.90 -0.77
N GLU A 16 15.98 -24.73 -1.59
CA GLU A 16 15.52 -26.07 -1.19
C GLU A 16 16.68 -26.95 -0.75
N GLY A 17 16.54 -27.60 0.40
CA GLY A 17 17.54 -28.48 0.97
C GLY A 17 18.60 -27.80 1.85
N LEU A 18 18.49 -26.52 2.11
CA LEU A 18 19.32 -25.86 3.11
C LEU A 18 18.73 -26.06 4.52
N ASP A 19 19.61 -26.44 5.48
CA ASP A 19 19.21 -26.63 6.88
C ASP A 19 18.80 -25.33 7.59
N SER A 20 19.31 -24.18 7.10
CA SER A 20 18.94 -22.83 7.56
C SER A 20 19.14 -21.80 6.46
N LEU A 21 18.28 -20.78 6.45
CA LEU A 21 18.44 -19.61 5.56
C LEU A 21 19.32 -18.56 6.24
N GLN A 22 20.14 -17.88 5.43
CA GLN A 22 20.83 -16.68 5.90
C GLN A 22 19.82 -15.53 6.04
N ILE A 23 20.08 -14.61 6.98
CA ILE A 23 19.21 -13.47 7.27
C ILE A 23 18.88 -12.65 6.00
N ASP A 24 19.86 -12.48 5.11
CA ASP A 24 19.65 -11.73 3.86
C ASP A 24 18.67 -12.42 2.92
N ILE A 25 18.69 -13.76 2.88
CA ILE A 25 17.74 -14.55 2.09
C ILE A 25 16.34 -14.45 2.69
N GLU A 26 16.20 -14.56 4.01
CA GLU A 26 14.92 -14.40 4.70
C GLU A 26 14.34 -13.00 4.44
N ASN A 27 15.15 -11.96 4.59
CA ASN A 27 14.76 -10.58 4.33
C ASN A 27 14.31 -10.36 2.87
N LYS A 28 14.99 -10.98 1.92
CA LYS A 28 14.63 -10.97 0.51
C LYS A 28 13.26 -11.63 0.28
N LEU A 29 13.06 -12.83 0.81
CA LEU A 29 11.81 -13.57 0.67
C LEU A 29 10.64 -12.84 1.32
N LEU A 30 10.85 -12.22 2.48
CA LEU A 30 9.85 -11.38 3.14
C LEU A 30 9.44 -10.17 2.26
N GLN A 31 10.38 -9.50 1.62
CA GLN A 31 10.07 -8.38 0.73
C GLN A 31 9.34 -8.84 -0.54
N LEU A 32 9.77 -9.95 -1.15
CA LEU A 32 9.08 -10.57 -2.28
C LEU A 32 7.65 -11.00 -1.93
N SER A 33 7.43 -11.47 -0.69
CA SER A 33 6.08 -11.80 -0.20
C SER A 33 5.20 -10.58 0.02
N ASN A 34 5.77 -9.39 0.19
CA ASN A 34 4.99 -8.16 0.29
C ASN A 34 4.55 -7.69 -1.10
N ILE A 35 5.49 -7.53 -2.04
CA ILE A 35 5.20 -7.15 -3.42
C ILE A 35 6.33 -7.57 -4.35
N VAL A 36 5.95 -8.01 -5.55
CA VAL A 36 6.82 -8.15 -6.71
C VAL A 36 6.33 -7.16 -7.76
N PHE A 37 7.13 -6.14 -8.06
CA PHE A 37 6.77 -5.12 -9.03
C PHE A 37 6.75 -5.71 -10.47
N PRO A 38 5.95 -5.12 -11.39
CA PRO A 38 5.95 -5.51 -12.78
C PRO A 38 7.35 -5.46 -13.41
N GLY A 39 7.69 -6.44 -14.22
CA GLY A 39 8.96 -6.50 -14.93
C GLY A 39 9.23 -7.85 -15.57
N GLU A 40 10.18 -7.89 -16.50
CA GLU A 40 10.60 -9.10 -17.22
C GLU A 40 12.07 -9.44 -16.91
N SER A 41 12.64 -8.92 -15.80
CA SER A 41 14.02 -9.21 -15.41
C SER A 41 14.19 -10.67 -15.00
N GLU A 42 15.28 -11.29 -15.43
CA GLU A 42 15.70 -12.61 -14.95
C GLU A 42 16.25 -12.53 -13.51
N ASP A 43 16.80 -11.40 -13.12
CA ASP A 43 17.22 -11.11 -11.75
C ASP A 43 16.04 -10.56 -10.94
N CYS A 44 15.56 -11.37 -9.99
CA CYS A 44 14.45 -10.93 -9.13
C CYS A 44 14.79 -9.71 -8.27
N ASN A 45 16.09 -9.37 -8.09
CA ASN A 45 16.50 -8.15 -7.37
C ASN A 45 16.04 -6.85 -8.05
N ASP A 46 15.71 -6.89 -9.34
CA ASP A 46 15.14 -5.77 -10.08
C ASP A 46 13.63 -5.63 -9.87
N LEU A 47 12.98 -6.60 -9.25
CA LEU A 47 11.52 -6.72 -9.17
C LEU A 47 10.97 -6.49 -7.76
N TYR A 48 11.81 -6.23 -6.74
CA TYR A 48 11.34 -5.94 -5.39
C TYR A 48 12.13 -4.80 -4.74
N GLY A 49 11.68 -4.36 -3.55
CA GLY A 49 12.36 -3.32 -2.78
C GLY A 49 12.44 -1.98 -3.50
N GLU A 50 13.54 -1.29 -3.31
CA GLU A 50 13.77 0.02 -3.93
C GLU A 50 13.99 -0.09 -5.45
N ASN A 51 14.72 -1.12 -5.91
CA ASN A 51 14.96 -1.33 -7.33
C ASN A 51 13.65 -1.55 -8.10
N GLY A 52 12.80 -2.46 -7.64
CA GLY A 52 11.51 -2.73 -8.27
C GLY A 52 10.61 -1.48 -8.32
N LEU A 53 10.58 -0.72 -7.23
CA LEU A 53 9.85 0.55 -7.17
C LEU A 53 10.43 1.58 -8.17
N MET A 54 11.75 1.76 -8.22
CA MET A 54 12.41 2.68 -9.12
C MET A 54 12.30 2.27 -10.59
N ASN A 55 12.23 0.97 -10.89
CA ASN A 55 12.08 0.48 -12.26
C ASN A 55 10.68 0.74 -12.83
N THR A 56 9.67 0.83 -11.98
CA THR A 56 8.25 0.97 -12.36
C THR A 56 7.67 2.36 -12.12
N MET A 57 8.26 3.14 -11.22
CA MET A 57 7.74 4.46 -10.84
C MET A 57 8.79 5.56 -11.06
N ASN A 58 8.34 6.72 -11.54
CA ASN A 58 9.08 7.96 -11.43
C ASN A 58 8.93 8.48 -10.00
N ILE A 59 10.07 8.82 -9.38
CA ILE A 59 10.10 9.27 -7.98
C ILE A 59 10.74 10.66 -7.95
N ASN A 60 9.97 11.64 -7.46
CA ASN A 60 10.47 12.99 -7.21
C ASN A 60 10.16 13.36 -5.75
N LYS A 61 11.19 13.31 -4.90
CA LYS A 61 11.04 13.38 -3.44
C LYS A 61 10.10 12.26 -2.97
N ASN A 62 8.92 12.63 -2.45
CA ASN A 62 7.90 11.69 -1.97
C ASN A 62 6.66 11.64 -2.88
N VAL A 63 6.83 12.02 -4.14
CA VAL A 63 5.77 11.98 -5.15
C VAL A 63 6.11 10.90 -6.16
N TYR A 64 5.15 10.06 -6.45
CA TYR A 64 5.26 8.88 -7.30
C TYR A 64 4.31 9.02 -8.49
N SER A 65 4.77 8.58 -9.67
CA SER A 65 3.91 8.42 -10.85
C SER A 65 4.36 7.19 -11.63
N TYR A 66 3.43 6.54 -12.31
CA TYR A 66 3.78 5.41 -13.17
C TYR A 66 4.78 5.83 -14.23
N LYS A 67 5.77 4.99 -14.50
CA LYS A 67 6.90 5.32 -15.38
C LYS A 67 6.52 5.20 -16.84
N ASP A 68 5.72 4.21 -17.16
CA ASP A 68 5.16 3.97 -18.49
C ASP A 68 3.80 3.25 -18.40
N ASP A 69 3.10 3.13 -19.53
CA ASP A 69 1.80 2.49 -19.61
C ASP A 69 1.88 0.97 -19.82
N LYS A 70 3.09 0.40 -19.95
CA LYS A 70 3.29 -1.02 -20.31
C LYS A 70 2.60 -1.97 -19.33
N TYR A 71 2.66 -1.65 -18.03
CA TYR A 71 2.11 -2.48 -16.97
C TYR A 71 0.78 -1.95 -16.42
N GLY A 72 0.26 -0.86 -17.02
CA GLY A 72 -0.93 -0.18 -16.55
C GLY A 72 -0.75 0.39 -15.12
N GLU A 73 -1.86 0.73 -14.50
CA GLU A 73 -1.91 1.25 -13.14
C GLU A 73 -1.97 0.08 -12.14
N PHE A 74 -0.89 -0.66 -12.02
CA PHE A 74 -0.81 -1.96 -11.32
C PHE A 74 -1.11 -1.91 -9.82
N PHE A 75 -1.21 -0.74 -9.20
CA PHE A 75 -1.73 -0.59 -7.84
C PHE A 75 -3.26 -0.58 -7.76
N HIS A 76 -3.95 -0.57 -8.91
CA HIS A 76 -5.41 -0.69 -8.95
C HIS A 76 -5.85 -2.07 -8.44
N ARG A 77 -6.99 -2.14 -7.71
CA ARG A 77 -7.47 -3.38 -7.06
C ARG A 77 -7.68 -4.56 -8.01
N ASP A 78 -7.96 -4.29 -9.28
CA ASP A 78 -8.13 -5.34 -10.28
C ASP A 78 -6.81 -5.96 -10.75
N LEU A 79 -5.68 -5.25 -10.56
CA LEU A 79 -4.36 -5.66 -11.01
C LEU A 79 -3.42 -6.02 -9.87
N ILE A 80 -3.57 -5.38 -8.71
CA ILE A 80 -2.61 -5.52 -7.60
C ILE A 80 -2.47 -6.97 -7.12
N GLY A 81 -3.51 -7.79 -7.26
CA GLY A 81 -3.47 -9.21 -6.89
C GLY A 81 -2.43 -10.03 -7.65
N ASP A 82 -2.03 -9.61 -8.84
CA ASP A 82 -0.95 -10.24 -9.61
C ASP A 82 0.44 -9.93 -9.04
N TYR A 83 0.59 -8.79 -8.39
CA TYR A 83 1.86 -8.26 -7.89
C TYR A 83 2.00 -8.35 -6.37
N SER A 84 0.88 -8.35 -5.66
CA SER A 84 0.80 -8.47 -4.20
C SER A 84 -0.55 -9.03 -3.76
N ALA A 85 -0.60 -10.33 -3.48
CA ALA A 85 -1.76 -10.95 -2.85
C ALA A 85 -2.05 -10.30 -1.48
N LYS A 86 -0.99 -9.98 -0.72
CA LYS A 86 -1.10 -9.36 0.60
C LYS A 86 -1.77 -7.98 0.55
N ILE A 87 -1.38 -7.10 -0.38
CA ILE A 87 -2.02 -5.77 -0.51
C ILE A 87 -3.47 -5.94 -0.97
N LYS A 88 -3.75 -6.88 -1.88
CA LYS A 88 -5.12 -7.19 -2.30
C LYS A 88 -6.00 -7.58 -1.11
N ASP A 89 -5.52 -8.52 -0.28
CA ASP A 89 -6.24 -8.98 0.92
C ASP A 89 -6.42 -7.85 1.95
N ILE A 90 -5.42 -6.97 2.08
CA ILE A 90 -5.52 -5.80 2.96
C ILE A 90 -6.63 -4.85 2.48
N LEU A 91 -6.68 -4.52 1.19
CA LEU A 91 -7.73 -3.66 0.63
C LEU A 91 -9.12 -4.27 0.87
N ASP A 92 -9.29 -5.57 0.60
CA ASP A 92 -10.54 -6.28 0.82
C ASP A 92 -10.92 -6.32 2.31
N THR A 93 -9.93 -6.44 3.21
CA THR A 93 -10.14 -6.40 4.66
C THR A 93 -10.60 -5.02 5.12
N ILE A 94 -9.99 -3.95 4.60
CA ILE A 94 -10.37 -2.57 4.96
C ILE A 94 -11.82 -2.30 4.55
N ASP A 95 -12.19 -2.67 3.32
CA ASP A 95 -13.54 -2.43 2.78
C ASP A 95 -14.64 -3.15 3.60
N ASN A 96 -14.31 -4.31 4.17
CA ASN A 96 -15.24 -5.14 4.94
C ASN A 96 -15.14 -4.93 6.48
N SER A 97 -14.31 -4.00 6.95
CA SER A 97 -14.15 -3.76 8.39
C SER A 97 -15.10 -2.67 8.90
N ASP A 98 -15.65 -2.85 10.11
CA ASP A 98 -16.54 -1.87 10.76
C ASP A 98 -15.78 -0.80 11.55
N GLY A 99 -14.47 -0.94 11.73
CA GLY A 99 -13.66 -0.06 12.58
C GLY A 99 -12.39 0.44 11.90
N ILE A 100 -11.48 0.94 12.74
CA ILE A 100 -10.16 1.40 12.31
C ILE A 100 -9.28 0.18 12.02
N VAL A 101 -8.61 0.18 10.87
CA VAL A 101 -7.64 -0.85 10.49
C VAL A 101 -6.22 -0.32 10.68
N PHE A 102 -5.45 -1.01 11.53
CA PHE A 102 -4.04 -0.69 11.73
C PHE A 102 -3.16 -1.69 10.96
N ILE A 103 -2.27 -1.16 10.12
CA ILE A 103 -1.36 -1.95 9.28
C ILE A 103 0.07 -1.56 9.62
N TYR A 104 0.89 -2.56 9.91
CA TYR A 104 2.29 -2.35 10.23
C TYR A 104 3.21 -3.00 9.21
N SER A 105 4.27 -2.29 8.81
CA SER A 105 5.31 -2.82 7.94
C SER A 105 6.70 -2.37 8.39
N ASN A 106 7.62 -3.33 8.50
CA ASN A 106 9.05 -3.03 8.69
C ASN A 106 9.72 -2.50 7.42
N TRP A 107 9.11 -2.74 6.27
CA TRP A 107 9.67 -2.42 4.97
C TRP A 107 9.04 -1.15 4.41
N ILE A 108 9.87 -0.14 4.11
CA ILE A 108 9.37 1.12 3.54
C ILE A 108 9.07 0.93 2.03
N LYS A 109 10.06 0.52 1.24
CA LYS A 109 9.96 0.48 -0.24
C LYS A 109 9.22 -0.72 -0.80
N SER A 110 9.18 -1.83 -0.09
CA SER A 110 8.43 -3.04 -0.45
C SER A 110 7.23 -3.34 0.45
N GLY A 111 6.82 -2.40 1.29
CA GLY A 111 5.67 -2.55 2.19
C GLY A 111 4.86 -1.26 2.29
N LEU A 112 5.32 -0.29 3.08
CA LEU A 112 4.57 0.93 3.38
C LEU A 112 4.25 1.76 2.13
N VAL A 113 5.26 2.06 1.28
CA VAL A 113 5.06 2.86 0.07
C VAL A 113 4.08 2.19 -0.90
N PRO A 114 4.26 0.91 -1.31
CA PRO A 114 3.31 0.24 -2.19
C PRO A 114 1.88 0.19 -1.63
N LEU A 115 1.73 0.00 -0.33
CA LEU A 115 0.43 0.01 0.32
C LEU A 115 -0.24 1.39 0.22
N VAL A 116 0.49 2.48 0.53
CA VAL A 116 -0.04 3.84 0.42
C VAL A 116 -0.40 4.19 -1.02
N LEU A 117 0.45 3.82 -2.00
CA LEU A 117 0.13 4.01 -3.42
C LEU A 117 -1.13 3.24 -3.83
N SER A 118 -1.30 2.01 -3.33
CA SER A 118 -2.51 1.22 -3.56
C SER A 118 -3.74 1.86 -2.91
N LEU A 119 -3.65 2.37 -1.68
CA LEU A 119 -4.74 3.08 -1.04
C LEU A 119 -5.19 4.27 -1.89
N GLU A 120 -4.26 5.14 -2.30
CA GLU A 120 -4.58 6.31 -3.11
C GLU A 120 -5.12 5.96 -4.50
N GLN A 121 -4.56 4.92 -5.16
CA GLN A 121 -5.07 4.44 -6.45
C GLN A 121 -6.52 3.97 -6.35
N ASN A 122 -6.91 3.41 -5.21
CA ASN A 122 -8.23 2.84 -4.96
C ASN A 122 -9.19 3.78 -4.19
N GLY A 123 -8.93 5.08 -4.21
CA GLY A 123 -9.87 6.09 -3.77
C GLY A 123 -9.81 6.50 -2.31
N TYR A 124 -8.85 5.97 -1.54
CA TYR A 124 -8.58 6.43 -0.16
C TYR A 124 -7.86 7.77 -0.18
N THR A 125 -8.12 8.60 0.81
CA THR A 125 -7.59 9.96 0.89
C THR A 125 -6.64 10.11 2.08
N ASN A 126 -5.50 10.76 1.90
CA ASN A 126 -4.65 11.11 3.04
C ASN A 126 -5.35 12.12 3.95
N VAL A 127 -5.38 11.89 5.26
CA VAL A 127 -6.02 12.79 6.23
C VAL A 127 -5.45 14.22 6.17
N SER A 128 -4.16 14.37 5.83
CA SER A 128 -3.53 15.69 5.64
C SER A 128 -3.83 16.34 4.30
N GLY A 129 -4.52 15.66 3.39
CA GLY A 129 -4.76 16.09 2.01
C GLY A 129 -3.54 15.98 1.09
N LYS A 130 -2.41 15.46 1.57
CA LYS A 130 -1.18 15.28 0.77
C LYS A 130 -1.15 13.91 0.14
N GLU A 131 -1.48 13.84 -1.13
CA GLU A 131 -1.37 12.62 -1.92
C GLU A 131 0.04 12.46 -2.51
N ILE A 132 0.55 11.24 -2.47
CA ILE A 132 1.87 10.89 -3.01
C ILE A 132 1.80 10.30 -4.43
N LEU A 133 0.68 9.70 -4.85
CA LEU A 133 0.47 9.19 -6.20
C LEU A 133 -0.09 10.29 -7.11
N LYS A 134 0.61 10.61 -8.18
CA LYS A 134 0.22 11.61 -9.18
C LYS A 134 0.12 11.00 -10.58
N ASN A 135 -0.57 11.71 -11.47
CA ASN A 135 -0.70 11.34 -12.89
C ASN A 135 -1.25 9.91 -13.09
N SER A 136 -2.24 9.53 -12.30
CA SER A 136 -2.94 8.25 -12.40
C SER A 136 -4.44 8.45 -12.51
N LYS A 137 -5.13 7.49 -13.13
CA LYS A 137 -6.59 7.42 -13.16
C LYS A 137 -7.07 6.73 -11.89
N LYS A 138 -7.10 7.47 -10.78
CA LYS A 138 -7.57 6.95 -9.50
C LYS A 138 -9.03 6.51 -9.61
N GLN A 139 -9.39 5.50 -8.84
CA GLN A 139 -10.80 5.16 -8.63
C GLN A 139 -11.55 6.32 -7.99
N ASN A 140 -12.87 6.31 -8.12
CA ASN A 140 -13.74 7.18 -7.37
C ASN A 140 -13.46 7.04 -5.87
N LYS A 141 -13.65 8.14 -5.13
CA LYS A 141 -13.44 8.13 -3.69
C LYS A 141 -14.30 7.07 -3.03
N ILE A 142 -13.69 6.33 -2.10
CA ILE A 142 -14.35 5.33 -1.28
C ILE A 142 -14.66 5.91 0.09
N SER A 143 -15.81 5.54 0.67
CA SER A 143 -16.21 5.95 2.02
C SER A 143 -15.60 5.03 3.08
N TYR A 144 -15.65 5.48 4.35
CA TYR A 144 -15.25 4.65 5.49
C TYR A 144 -16.09 3.37 5.65
N GLU A 145 -17.25 3.30 5.01
CA GLU A 145 -18.14 2.11 4.95
C GLU A 145 -17.81 1.17 3.77
N GLY A 146 -16.78 1.46 2.97
CA GLY A 146 -16.39 0.65 1.81
C GLY A 146 -17.23 0.89 0.54
N LYS A 147 -18.06 1.95 0.49
CA LYS A 147 -18.88 2.29 -0.68
C LYS A 147 -18.26 3.40 -1.49
N PHE A 148 -18.36 3.33 -2.82
CA PHE A 148 -17.92 4.42 -3.68
C PHE A 148 -18.89 5.62 -3.62
N ILE A 149 -18.35 6.83 -3.85
CA ILE A 149 -19.15 8.08 -3.82
C ILE A 149 -20.36 8.04 -4.77
N ASP A 150 -20.29 7.31 -5.87
CA ASP A 150 -21.35 7.20 -6.86
C ASP A 150 -22.51 6.29 -6.39
N GLU A 151 -22.31 5.52 -5.32
CA GLU A 151 -23.33 4.67 -4.71
C GLU A 151 -24.23 5.44 -3.71
N TYR A 152 -23.88 6.71 -3.40
CA TYR A 152 -24.66 7.54 -2.49
C TYR A 152 -25.70 8.36 -3.27
N GLU A 153 -26.96 8.28 -2.84
CA GLU A 153 -28.06 9.08 -3.40
C GLU A 153 -27.83 10.58 -3.14
N ASP A 154 -27.49 10.96 -1.89
CA ASP A 154 -27.04 12.32 -1.56
C ASP A 154 -25.53 12.27 -1.25
N LYS A 155 -24.75 12.97 -2.06
CA LYS A 155 -23.29 13.07 -1.87
C LYS A 155 -22.87 13.78 -0.58
N LYS A 156 -23.82 14.43 0.12
CA LYS A 156 -23.56 15.01 1.46
C LYS A 156 -23.40 13.96 2.54
N ASP A 157 -23.96 12.76 2.34
CA ASP A 157 -23.83 11.65 3.27
C ASP A 157 -22.51 10.88 3.10
N PHE A 158 -21.76 11.20 2.04
CA PHE A 158 -20.47 10.58 1.76
C PHE A 158 -19.39 11.09 2.70
N ILE A 159 -18.81 10.18 3.49
CA ILE A 159 -17.65 10.44 4.36
C ILE A 159 -16.47 9.63 3.81
N PRO A 160 -15.39 10.30 3.33
CA PRO A 160 -14.28 9.60 2.70
C PRO A 160 -13.52 8.69 3.68
N ALA A 161 -13.04 7.56 3.19
CA ALA A 161 -12.09 6.73 3.91
C ALA A 161 -10.72 7.42 3.91
N ASN A 162 -10.36 8.02 5.04
CA ASN A 162 -9.05 8.63 5.18
C ASN A 162 -8.04 7.63 5.76
N TYR A 163 -6.78 7.76 5.31
CA TYR A 163 -5.66 7.04 5.91
C TYR A 163 -4.67 8.02 6.55
N LEU A 164 -3.98 7.53 7.60
CA LEU A 164 -2.90 8.21 8.31
C LEU A 164 -1.62 7.39 8.20
N VAL A 165 -0.48 8.04 7.96
CA VAL A 165 0.84 7.40 7.99
C VAL A 165 1.62 7.83 9.23
N ILE A 166 1.98 6.86 10.06
CA ILE A 166 2.84 7.04 11.23
C ILE A 166 4.19 6.36 10.94
N SER A 167 5.16 7.14 10.51
CA SER A 167 6.45 6.63 10.07
C SER A 167 7.57 7.65 10.35
N GLY A 168 8.78 7.17 10.61
CA GLY A 168 9.98 8.02 10.63
C GLY A 168 10.50 8.40 9.24
N SER A 169 9.85 7.89 8.18
CA SER A 169 10.21 8.22 6.80
C SER A 169 9.65 9.58 6.37
N ASP A 170 10.07 10.02 5.20
CA ASP A 170 9.59 11.26 4.57
C ASP A 170 8.08 11.26 4.26
N LEU A 171 7.38 10.13 4.45
CA LEU A 171 5.93 10.02 4.30
C LEU A 171 5.14 10.48 5.52
N LYS A 172 5.83 10.79 6.63
CA LYS A 172 5.18 11.26 7.86
C LYS A 172 4.38 12.54 7.63
N SER A 173 3.27 12.68 8.35
CA SER A 173 2.54 13.94 8.41
C SER A 173 3.32 15.01 9.17
N ASN A 174 3.15 16.27 8.74
CA ASN A 174 3.68 17.42 9.48
C ASN A 174 2.80 17.79 10.70
N ASN A 175 1.57 17.28 10.78
CA ASN A 175 0.57 17.58 11.80
C ASN A 175 0.21 16.34 12.64
N LEU A 176 1.16 15.43 12.82
CA LEU A 176 0.92 14.12 13.44
C LEU A 176 0.21 14.21 14.81
N GLU A 177 0.55 15.21 15.65
CA GLU A 177 -0.10 15.37 16.95
C GLU A 177 -1.59 15.67 16.86
N GLU A 178 -2.01 16.50 15.88
CA GLU A 178 -3.43 16.81 15.64
C GLU A 178 -4.15 15.61 15.05
N GLU A 179 -3.51 14.91 14.13
CA GLU A 179 -4.06 13.70 13.50
C GLU A 179 -4.23 12.56 14.51
N LEU A 180 -3.31 12.41 15.47
CA LEU A 180 -3.44 11.46 16.56
C LEU A 180 -4.60 11.81 17.51
N LYS A 181 -4.87 13.10 17.77
CA LYS A 181 -6.05 13.52 18.52
C LYS A 181 -7.33 13.17 17.79
N ILE A 182 -7.37 13.36 16.46
CA ILE A 182 -8.52 12.94 15.63
C ILE A 182 -8.68 11.43 15.67
N LEU A 183 -7.58 10.68 15.50
CA LEU A 183 -7.59 9.22 15.51
C LEU A 183 -8.19 8.65 16.80
N THR A 184 -7.85 9.25 17.96
CA THR A 184 -8.28 8.77 19.28
C THR A 184 -9.55 9.45 19.81
N SER A 185 -10.20 10.30 19.03
CA SER A 185 -11.45 10.97 19.43
C SER A 185 -12.65 10.02 19.37
N ASP A 186 -13.65 10.29 20.21
CA ASP A 186 -14.92 9.55 20.21
C ASP A 186 -15.63 9.63 18.84
N GLU A 187 -15.44 10.73 18.09
CA GLU A 187 -15.97 10.93 16.75
C GLU A 187 -15.35 10.00 15.69
N ASN A 188 -14.24 9.33 16.00
CA ASN A 188 -13.56 8.40 15.11
C ASN A 188 -13.74 6.92 15.53
N GLN A 189 -14.65 6.63 16.43
CA GLN A 189 -14.82 5.31 17.03
C GLN A 189 -14.98 4.19 15.98
N ASN A 190 -15.65 4.48 14.86
CA ASN A 190 -15.87 3.54 13.76
C ASN A 190 -15.01 3.87 12.51
N GLY A 191 -13.99 4.72 12.63
CA GLY A 191 -13.14 5.09 11.50
C GLY A 191 -13.71 6.17 10.57
N GLN A 192 -14.71 6.95 11.02
CA GLN A 192 -15.35 7.99 10.20
C GLN A 192 -14.41 9.13 9.81
N LYS A 193 -13.40 9.41 10.62
CA LYS A 193 -12.39 10.45 10.36
C LYS A 193 -11.10 9.88 9.79
N ILE A 194 -10.62 8.77 10.39
CA ILE A 194 -9.42 8.04 9.97
C ILE A 194 -9.75 6.55 10.01
N LYS A 195 -9.88 5.96 8.84
CA LYS A 195 -10.24 4.54 8.65
C LYS A 195 -9.02 3.62 8.71
N VAL A 196 -7.90 4.07 8.18
CA VAL A 196 -6.69 3.27 8.04
C VAL A 196 -5.51 3.97 8.68
N VAL A 197 -4.75 3.25 9.49
CA VAL A 197 -3.47 3.70 10.03
C VAL A 197 -2.37 2.81 9.49
N VAL A 198 -1.41 3.39 8.79
CA VAL A 198 -0.24 2.69 8.25
C VAL A 198 0.99 3.08 9.06
N GLY A 199 1.58 2.11 9.74
CA GLY A 199 2.72 2.34 10.63
C GLY A 199 4.01 1.64 10.20
N SER A 200 5.15 2.19 10.63
CA SER A 200 6.46 1.55 10.55
C SER A 200 7.13 1.46 11.93
N SER A 201 8.34 0.87 12.00
CA SER A 201 9.09 0.65 13.26
C SER A 201 9.31 1.90 14.14
N VAL A 202 9.06 3.10 13.63
CA VAL A 202 9.12 4.35 14.39
C VAL A 202 7.75 4.71 15.01
N ALA A 203 6.70 3.95 14.66
CA ALA A 203 5.35 4.11 15.20
C ALA A 203 5.11 3.29 16.48
N ALA A 204 6.11 2.49 16.91
CA ALA A 204 6.06 1.62 18.08
C ALA A 204 6.68 2.29 19.31
#